data_480eda82d43175beb436fcdeef7805bd
#
_entry.id   480eda82d43175beb436fcdeef7805bd
#
_cell.length_a   1.000
_cell.length_b   1.000
_cell.length_c   1.000
_cell.angle_alpha   90.00
_cell.angle_beta   90.00
_cell.angle_gamma   90.00
#
_symmetry.space_group_name_H-M   'P 1'
#
loop_
_entity.id
_entity.type
_entity.pdbx_description
1 polymer ?
#
loop_
_entity_poly.entity_id
_entity_poly.type
_entity_poly.pdbx_seq_one_letter_code
_entity_poly.pdbx_strand_id
1 'polypeptide(L)'
;MLRTALAAVLLAFAAPPTPRPVGPLPAPRAPRIRLVPAADGNDVRFKVQEQLAMLTMPNVAVGTTGRISGAVVLEDGKLVPGESKFSVALDSLKTDRDRRDMYIKRRTLETDRFPTADLTITGLPGLPWPLPASGTLTFQIQGDLTIHGVTRPSTWQVTAEAKDGGFTGLATTRVTFEDFGMTAPRVAIVLSVQDDIGLEYQFHLVPDASKH
;
A
#
# COMPACT_ATOMS: atom_id res chain seq x y z
N MET A 1 66.23 66.12 43.73
CA MET A 1 65.90 65.82 42.34
C MET A 1 64.91 64.60 42.34
N LEU A 2 63.64 64.90 42.25
CA LEU A 2 62.61 63.90 42.39
C LEU A 2 61.92 63.73 41.01
N ARG A 3 62.07 62.56 40.40
CA ARG A 3 61.41 62.19 39.10
C ARG A 3 60.14 61.41 39.38
N THR A 4 59.01 62.07 39.13
CA THR A 4 57.70 61.47 39.22
C THR A 4 57.41 60.71 37.92
N ALA A 5 57.21 59.40 37.99
CA ALA A 5 56.75 58.55 36.85
C ALA A 5 55.25 58.50 36.82
N LEU A 6 54.63 58.96 35.72
CA LEU A 6 53.19 58.95 35.43
C LEU A 6 52.89 57.63 34.77
N ALA A 7 52.13 56.72 35.44
CA ALA A 7 51.65 55.49 34.87
C ALA A 7 50.30 55.72 34.17
N ALA A 8 50.23 55.55 32.84
CA ALA A 8 49.04 55.62 32.05
C ALA A 8 48.33 54.25 32.06
N VAL A 9 47.14 54.17 32.66
CA VAL A 9 46.29 53.00 32.64
C VAL A 9 45.44 53.01 31.33
N LEU A 10 45.75 52.14 30.39
CA LEU A 10 44.95 51.91 29.20
C LEU A 10 43.74 50.99 29.57
N LEU A 11 42.54 51.58 29.64
CA LEU A 11 41.29 50.79 29.67
C LEU A 11 41.03 50.29 28.28
N ALA A 12 41.13 48.93 28.09
CA ALA A 12 40.67 48.25 26.88
C ALA A 12 39.13 48.06 26.95
N PHE A 13 38.42 48.81 26.16
CA PHE A 13 36.99 48.58 25.95
C PHE A 13 36.82 47.31 25.07
N ALA A 14 36.33 46.21 25.66
CA ALA A 14 35.92 45.04 24.89
C ALA A 14 34.64 45.37 24.13
N ALA A 15 34.66 45.26 22.81
CA ALA A 15 33.46 45.42 21.97
C ALA A 15 32.44 44.34 22.30
N PRO A 16 31.12 44.65 22.32
CA PRO A 16 30.08 43.65 22.56
C PRO A 16 30.08 42.61 21.45
N PRO A 17 29.78 41.32 21.75
CA PRO A 17 29.70 40.28 20.74
C PRO A 17 28.57 40.60 19.73
N THR A 18 28.91 40.59 18.46
CA THR A 18 27.93 40.75 17.37
C THR A 18 26.93 39.59 17.42
N PRO A 19 25.61 39.84 17.36
CA PRO A 19 24.63 38.81 17.32
C PRO A 19 24.85 37.97 16.05
N ARG A 20 24.96 36.63 16.21
CA ARG A 20 25.01 35.70 15.07
C ARG A 20 23.69 35.82 14.29
N PRO A 21 23.76 35.89 12.94
CA PRO A 21 22.55 35.87 12.14
C PRO A 21 21.80 34.55 12.43
N VAL A 22 20.60 34.66 12.96
CA VAL A 22 19.66 33.51 13.08
C VAL A 22 19.26 33.15 11.65
N GLY A 23 19.72 31.99 11.19
CA GLY A 23 19.30 31.46 9.88
C GLY A 23 17.78 31.41 9.78
N PRO A 24 17.22 31.46 8.57
CA PRO A 24 15.78 31.35 8.39
C PRO A 24 15.26 30.10 9.09
N LEU A 25 14.17 30.25 9.84
CA LEU A 25 13.46 29.13 10.45
C LEU A 25 13.12 28.10 9.36
N PRO A 26 13.33 26.79 9.60
CA PRO A 26 12.93 25.78 8.64
C PRO A 26 11.44 25.94 8.33
N ALA A 27 11.09 25.95 7.05
CA ALA A 27 9.68 26.03 6.61
C ALA A 27 8.86 24.93 7.30
N PRO A 28 7.59 25.20 7.66
CA PRO A 28 6.71 24.18 8.22
C PRO A 28 6.70 22.97 7.29
N ARG A 29 6.94 21.78 7.85
CA ARG A 29 6.91 20.55 7.07
C ARG A 29 5.49 20.33 6.56
N ALA A 30 5.33 20.05 5.28
CA ALA A 30 4.04 19.72 4.70
C ALA A 30 3.36 18.56 5.45
N PRO A 31 2.05 18.59 5.65
CA PRO A 31 1.33 17.54 6.35
C PRO A 31 1.52 16.19 5.63
N ARG A 32 2.06 15.22 6.35
CA ARG A 32 2.32 13.87 5.86
C ARG A 32 1.41 12.88 6.55
N ILE A 33 0.69 12.11 5.77
CA ILE A 33 -0.21 11.05 6.22
C ILE A 33 0.34 9.71 5.73
N ARG A 34 0.46 8.76 6.63
CA ARG A 34 0.78 7.37 6.32
C ARG A 34 -0.36 6.49 6.84
N LEU A 35 -1.02 5.78 5.94
CA LEU A 35 -2.09 4.84 6.24
C LEU A 35 -1.55 3.42 6.07
N VAL A 36 -1.77 2.58 7.07
CA VAL A 36 -1.33 1.17 7.10
C VAL A 36 -2.52 0.25 7.35
N PRO A 37 -2.47 -1.02 6.92
CA PRO A 37 -3.48 -1.99 7.30
C PRO A 37 -3.60 -2.10 8.83
N ALA A 38 -4.82 -2.01 9.35
CA ALA A 38 -5.12 -2.30 10.75
C ALA A 38 -4.86 -3.79 11.04
N ALA A 39 -4.80 -4.15 12.31
CA ALA A 39 -4.59 -5.53 12.74
C ALA A 39 -5.70 -6.49 12.29
N ASP A 40 -6.90 -5.96 12.05
CA ASP A 40 -8.08 -6.69 11.61
C ASP A 40 -8.82 -5.95 10.48
N GLY A 41 -9.84 -6.61 9.91
CA GLY A 41 -10.69 -6.03 8.87
C GLY A 41 -10.03 -5.97 7.49
N ASN A 42 -8.90 -6.64 7.27
CA ASN A 42 -8.21 -6.73 5.99
C ASN A 42 -8.35 -8.13 5.40
N ASP A 43 -8.83 -8.22 4.17
CA ASP A 43 -9.03 -9.47 3.46
C ASP A 43 -8.83 -9.29 1.96
N VAL A 44 -7.88 -10.02 1.41
CA VAL A 44 -7.58 -10.04 -0.03
C VAL A 44 -8.14 -11.30 -0.63
N ARG A 45 -8.89 -11.18 -1.73
CA ARG A 45 -9.57 -12.30 -2.40
C ARG A 45 -9.28 -12.32 -3.88
N PHE A 46 -9.22 -13.53 -4.41
CA PHE A 46 -9.48 -13.73 -5.82
C PHE A 46 -10.82 -14.44 -6.03
N LYS A 47 -11.46 -14.19 -7.15
CA LYS A 47 -12.68 -14.85 -7.62
C LYS A 47 -12.50 -15.27 -9.08
N VAL A 48 -12.73 -16.55 -9.39
CA VAL A 48 -12.67 -17.04 -10.75
C VAL A 48 -13.83 -17.99 -11.01
N GLN A 49 -14.46 -17.83 -12.16
CA GLN A 49 -15.55 -18.73 -12.56
C GLN A 49 -14.98 -20.02 -13.12
N GLU A 50 -15.48 -21.15 -12.63
CA GLU A 50 -15.11 -22.50 -13.07
C GLU A 50 -16.34 -23.33 -13.37
N GLN A 51 -16.22 -24.28 -14.33
CA GLN A 51 -17.20 -25.30 -14.57
C GLN A 51 -16.69 -26.66 -14.07
N LEU A 52 -17.33 -27.20 -13.07
CA LEU A 52 -17.01 -28.53 -12.54
C LEU A 52 -17.83 -29.62 -13.26
N ALA A 53 -17.20 -30.76 -13.52
CA ALA A 53 -17.83 -31.89 -14.24
C ALA A 53 -19.11 -32.44 -13.56
N MET A 54 -19.21 -32.28 -12.24
CA MET A 54 -20.33 -32.78 -11.44
C MET A 54 -21.40 -31.71 -11.17
N LEU A 55 -21.24 -30.48 -11.66
CA LEU A 55 -22.20 -29.41 -11.49
C LEU A 55 -22.82 -29.03 -12.84
N THR A 56 -24.12 -28.81 -12.86
CA THR A 56 -24.83 -28.35 -14.05
C THR A 56 -24.68 -26.85 -14.31
N MET A 57 -24.29 -26.08 -13.27
CA MET A 57 -24.09 -24.65 -13.36
C MET A 57 -22.64 -24.29 -13.03
N PRO A 58 -22.13 -23.20 -13.63
CA PRO A 58 -20.81 -22.66 -13.24
C PRO A 58 -20.75 -22.37 -11.74
N ASN A 59 -19.54 -22.55 -11.17
CA ASN A 59 -19.22 -22.25 -9.79
C ASN A 59 -18.19 -21.12 -9.74
N VAL A 60 -18.13 -20.38 -8.64
CA VAL A 60 -17.10 -19.37 -8.40
C VAL A 60 -16.14 -19.91 -7.35
N ALA A 61 -14.91 -20.16 -7.77
CA ALA A 61 -13.83 -20.45 -6.84
C ALA A 61 -13.34 -19.14 -6.19
N VAL A 62 -13.29 -19.14 -4.86
CA VAL A 62 -12.82 -17.99 -4.06
C VAL A 62 -11.64 -18.44 -3.22
N GLY A 63 -10.55 -17.67 -3.26
CA GLY A 63 -9.46 -17.83 -2.32
C GLY A 63 -9.20 -16.51 -1.58
N THR A 64 -8.83 -16.60 -0.32
CA THR A 64 -8.72 -15.46 0.56
C THR A 64 -7.48 -15.52 1.44
N THR A 65 -6.94 -14.36 1.79
CA THR A 65 -5.88 -14.19 2.80
C THR A 65 -5.99 -12.82 3.46
N GLY A 66 -5.78 -12.79 4.79
CA GLY A 66 -5.65 -11.55 5.56
C GLY A 66 -4.19 -11.11 5.75
N ARG A 67 -3.20 -11.82 5.19
CA ARG A 67 -1.78 -11.47 5.36
C ARG A 67 -1.34 -10.45 4.32
N ILE A 68 -1.62 -9.20 4.64
CA ILE A 68 -1.23 -8.04 3.84
C ILE A 68 -0.40 -7.09 4.70
N SER A 69 0.57 -6.44 4.09
CA SER A 69 1.40 -5.39 4.68
C SER A 69 1.61 -4.26 3.69
N GLY A 70 2.05 -3.11 4.17
CA GLY A 70 2.34 -1.97 3.31
C GLY A 70 1.79 -0.67 3.84
N ALA A 71 1.70 0.33 2.97
CA ALA A 71 1.15 1.64 3.31
C ALA A 71 0.72 2.41 2.07
N VAL A 72 -0.13 3.43 2.28
CA VAL A 72 -0.31 4.58 1.39
C VAL A 72 0.27 5.79 2.08
N VAL A 73 1.14 6.52 1.40
CA VAL A 73 1.80 7.71 1.94
C VAL A 73 1.45 8.92 1.08
N LEU A 74 0.90 9.94 1.73
CA LEU A 74 0.56 11.22 1.12
C LEU A 74 1.36 12.35 1.81
N GLU A 75 1.90 13.25 1.03
CA GLU A 75 2.54 14.48 1.50
C GLU A 75 1.93 15.66 0.76
N ASP A 76 1.30 16.55 1.51
CA ASP A 76 0.52 17.68 0.96
C ASP A 76 -0.47 17.25 -0.15
N GLY A 77 -1.21 16.16 0.10
CA GLY A 77 -2.19 15.61 -0.84
C GLY A 77 -1.62 14.86 -2.03
N LYS A 78 -0.32 14.80 -2.17
CA LYS A 78 0.36 14.07 -3.24
C LYS A 78 0.83 12.72 -2.78
N LEU A 79 0.62 11.72 -3.61
CA LEU A 79 1.18 10.40 -3.39
C LEU A 79 2.71 10.47 -3.33
N VAL A 80 3.32 9.80 -2.34
CA VAL A 80 4.77 9.64 -2.29
C VAL A 80 5.15 8.33 -2.99
N PRO A 81 5.65 8.40 -4.24
CA PRO A 81 6.04 7.21 -4.99
C PRO A 81 7.13 6.42 -4.26
N GLY A 82 7.09 5.09 -4.37
CA GLY A 82 8.06 4.20 -3.73
C GLY A 82 7.78 3.90 -2.25
N GLU A 83 7.05 4.76 -1.53
CA GLU A 83 6.61 4.48 -0.16
C GLU A 83 5.17 3.96 -0.10
N SER A 84 4.42 4.09 -1.19
CA SER A 84 3.03 3.64 -1.30
C SER A 84 2.98 2.30 -2.01
N LYS A 85 2.99 1.24 -1.21
CA LYS A 85 3.04 -0.14 -1.70
C LYS A 85 2.29 -1.06 -0.75
N PHE A 86 1.61 -2.08 -1.31
CA PHE A 86 1.07 -3.22 -0.58
C PHE A 86 1.71 -4.51 -1.04
N SER A 87 1.87 -5.45 -0.11
CA SER A 87 2.39 -6.79 -0.33
C SER A 87 1.50 -7.81 0.34
N VAL A 88 1.06 -8.81 -0.41
CA VAL A 88 0.16 -9.89 0.03
C VAL A 88 0.94 -11.20 0.05
N ALA A 89 0.94 -11.89 1.19
CA ALA A 89 1.58 -13.19 1.33
C ALA A 89 0.69 -14.28 0.70
N LEU A 90 1.16 -14.90 -0.39
CA LEU A 90 0.41 -15.89 -1.16
C LEU A 90 0.44 -17.29 -0.54
N ASP A 91 1.44 -17.59 0.31
CA ASP A 91 1.56 -18.84 1.05
C ASP A 91 0.38 -19.08 2.02
N SER A 92 -0.24 -18.01 2.49
CA SER A 92 -1.38 -18.03 3.42
C SER A 92 -2.75 -18.10 2.72
N LEU A 93 -2.79 -18.03 1.40
CA LEU A 93 -4.02 -18.09 0.61
C LEU A 93 -4.78 -19.39 0.88
N LYS A 94 -6.09 -19.30 1.10
CA LYS A 94 -6.99 -20.42 1.41
C LYS A 94 -8.24 -20.35 0.56
N THR A 95 -8.69 -21.53 0.10
CA THR A 95 -10.00 -21.74 -0.52
C THR A 95 -10.82 -22.69 0.33
N ASP A 96 -11.99 -23.11 -0.17
CA ASP A 96 -12.87 -24.11 0.44
C ASP A 96 -12.31 -25.55 0.36
N ARG A 97 -11.16 -25.77 -0.32
CA ARG A 97 -10.58 -27.11 -0.58
C ARG A 97 -9.07 -27.13 -0.48
N ASP A 98 -8.50 -27.88 0.44
CA ASP A 98 -7.06 -28.00 0.63
C ASP A 98 -6.31 -28.49 -0.64
N ARG A 99 -6.94 -29.38 -1.44
CA ARG A 99 -6.35 -29.85 -2.72
C ARG A 99 -6.22 -28.70 -3.72
N ARG A 100 -7.21 -27.80 -3.75
CA ARG A 100 -7.16 -26.58 -4.59
C ARG A 100 -6.06 -25.66 -4.11
N ASP A 101 -5.95 -25.44 -2.80
CA ASP A 101 -4.89 -24.61 -2.20
C ASP A 101 -3.50 -25.11 -2.60
N MET A 102 -3.26 -26.42 -2.48
CA MET A 102 -1.98 -27.02 -2.89
C MET A 102 -1.70 -26.83 -4.38
N TYR A 103 -2.72 -27.01 -5.22
CA TYR A 103 -2.56 -26.86 -6.67
C TYR A 103 -2.24 -25.40 -7.04
N ILE A 104 -3.03 -24.44 -6.53
CA ILE A 104 -2.87 -23.01 -6.79
C ILE A 104 -1.46 -22.57 -6.35
N LYS A 105 -1.06 -22.90 -5.13
CA LYS A 105 0.24 -22.50 -4.58
C LYS A 105 1.41 -23.10 -5.36
N ARG A 106 1.37 -24.39 -5.69
CA ARG A 106 2.52 -25.08 -6.30
C ARG A 106 2.58 -24.99 -7.81
N ARG A 107 1.44 -24.84 -8.50
CA ARG A 107 1.35 -24.97 -9.96
C ARG A 107 0.94 -23.68 -10.66
N THR A 108 0.07 -22.88 -10.05
CA THR A 108 -0.43 -21.64 -10.66
C THR A 108 0.40 -20.44 -10.23
N LEU A 109 0.57 -20.25 -8.93
CA LEU A 109 1.27 -19.09 -8.35
C LEU A 109 2.76 -19.38 -8.08
N GLU A 110 3.16 -20.64 -8.01
CA GLU A 110 4.53 -21.08 -7.66
C GLU A 110 5.09 -20.33 -6.44
N THR A 111 4.33 -20.39 -5.31
CA THR A 111 4.61 -19.54 -4.13
C THR A 111 5.98 -19.78 -3.48
N ASP A 112 6.63 -20.91 -3.75
CA ASP A 112 8.00 -21.17 -3.33
C ASP A 112 9.00 -20.25 -4.06
N ARG A 113 8.67 -19.78 -5.27
CA ARG A 113 9.48 -18.86 -6.09
C ARG A 113 8.97 -17.43 -6.02
N PHE A 114 7.66 -17.27 -5.94
CA PHE A 114 6.96 -15.98 -5.95
C PHE A 114 6.03 -15.91 -4.73
N PRO A 115 6.58 -15.66 -3.53
CA PRO A 115 5.83 -15.76 -2.27
C PRO A 115 4.81 -14.64 -2.07
N THR A 116 4.92 -13.55 -2.83
CA THR A 116 4.06 -12.36 -2.67
C THR A 116 3.44 -11.92 -3.99
N ALA A 117 2.27 -11.26 -3.88
CA ALA A 117 1.76 -10.35 -4.88
C ALA A 117 1.93 -8.91 -4.35
N ASP A 118 2.44 -8.03 -5.20
CA ASP A 118 2.83 -6.68 -4.81
C ASP A 118 2.12 -5.64 -5.68
N LEU A 119 1.56 -4.59 -5.06
CA LEU A 119 1.00 -3.43 -5.74
C LEU A 119 1.79 -2.18 -5.36
N THR A 120 2.53 -1.61 -6.30
CA THR A 120 3.17 -0.29 -6.15
C THR A 120 2.22 0.77 -6.68
N ILE A 121 1.75 1.67 -5.81
CA ILE A 121 0.78 2.69 -6.19
C ILE A 121 1.49 3.83 -6.89
N THR A 122 0.99 4.21 -8.07
CA THR A 122 1.53 5.30 -8.91
C THR A 122 0.60 6.50 -8.98
N GLY A 123 -0.70 6.34 -8.64
CA GLY A 123 -1.68 7.42 -8.65
C GLY A 123 -2.96 7.07 -7.90
N LEU A 124 -3.67 8.12 -7.49
CA LEU A 124 -4.95 8.03 -6.78
C LEU A 124 -5.99 9.00 -7.42
N PRO A 125 -6.37 8.79 -8.69
CA PRO A 125 -7.33 9.65 -9.37
C PRO A 125 -8.67 9.69 -8.64
N GLY A 126 -9.19 10.89 -8.39
CA GLY A 126 -10.48 11.10 -7.73
C GLY A 126 -10.43 11.10 -6.19
N LEU A 127 -9.27 10.82 -5.58
CA LEU A 127 -9.13 10.95 -4.13
C LEU A 127 -9.14 12.44 -3.76
N PRO A 128 -10.10 12.91 -2.91
CA PRO A 128 -10.16 14.30 -2.51
C PRO A 128 -9.04 14.68 -1.54
N TRP A 129 -8.63 15.94 -1.61
CA TRP A 129 -7.73 16.54 -0.63
C TRP A 129 -8.27 17.88 -0.14
N PRO A 130 -8.29 18.16 1.16
CA PRO A 130 -7.93 17.29 2.29
C PRO A 130 -8.77 16.01 2.35
N LEU A 131 -8.19 14.95 2.95
CA LEU A 131 -8.94 13.72 3.19
C LEU A 131 -10.13 14.03 4.12
N PRO A 132 -11.35 13.59 3.79
CA PRO A 132 -12.51 13.84 4.64
C PRO A 132 -12.42 13.06 5.94
N ALA A 133 -12.95 13.65 7.02
CA ALA A 133 -13.00 13.00 8.32
C ALA A 133 -14.10 11.93 8.41
N SER A 134 -15.12 11.99 7.54
CA SER A 134 -16.24 11.05 7.49
C SER A 134 -16.92 11.03 6.13
N GLY A 135 -17.66 9.96 5.86
CA GLY A 135 -18.47 9.81 4.65
C GLY A 135 -17.86 8.89 3.60
N THR A 136 -18.63 8.61 2.56
CA THR A 136 -18.28 7.68 1.49
C THR A 136 -17.46 8.37 0.40
N LEU A 137 -16.41 7.71 -0.06
CA LEU A 137 -15.51 8.11 -1.12
C LEU A 137 -15.53 7.09 -2.25
N THR A 138 -15.46 7.59 -3.49
CA THR A 138 -15.20 6.74 -4.65
C THR A 138 -14.05 7.34 -5.43
N PHE A 139 -13.02 6.53 -5.68
CA PHE A 139 -11.82 6.94 -6.40
C PHE A 139 -11.15 5.73 -7.06
N GLN A 140 -10.05 5.95 -7.75
CA GLN A 140 -9.26 4.87 -8.34
C GLN A 140 -7.86 4.78 -7.71
N ILE A 141 -7.33 3.57 -7.66
CA ILE A 141 -5.90 3.34 -7.46
C ILE A 141 -5.32 2.93 -8.79
N GLN A 142 -4.31 3.66 -9.26
CA GLN A 142 -3.45 3.26 -10.36
C GLN A 142 -2.13 2.74 -9.78
N GLY A 143 -1.61 1.65 -10.36
CA GLY A 143 -0.37 1.08 -9.85
C GLY A 143 0.15 -0.06 -10.70
N ASP A 144 1.39 -0.44 -10.40
CA ASP A 144 2.06 -1.57 -10.99
C ASP A 144 1.84 -2.80 -10.11
N LEU A 145 1.07 -3.76 -10.62
CA LEU A 145 0.76 -5.01 -9.95
C LEU A 145 1.75 -6.09 -10.40
N THR A 146 2.40 -6.72 -9.45
CA THR A 146 3.33 -7.83 -9.69
C THR A 146 2.75 -9.12 -9.13
N ILE A 147 2.54 -10.12 -9.99
CA ILE A 147 2.11 -11.48 -9.61
C ILE A 147 2.99 -12.44 -10.40
N HIS A 148 3.40 -13.56 -9.80
CA HIS A 148 4.19 -14.61 -10.46
C HIS A 148 5.46 -14.07 -11.14
N GLY A 149 6.07 -13.01 -10.57
CA GLY A 149 7.27 -12.36 -11.09
C GLY A 149 7.05 -11.47 -12.31
N VAL A 150 5.81 -11.32 -12.79
CA VAL A 150 5.45 -10.44 -13.91
C VAL A 150 4.75 -9.20 -13.38
N THR A 151 5.16 -8.01 -13.86
CA THR A 151 4.58 -6.73 -13.48
C THR A 151 3.70 -6.19 -14.61
N ARG A 152 2.49 -5.73 -14.27
CA ARG A 152 1.55 -5.10 -15.19
C ARG A 152 0.93 -3.85 -14.57
N PRO A 153 0.66 -2.80 -15.36
CA PRO A 153 -0.15 -1.67 -14.91
C PRO A 153 -1.56 -2.15 -14.58
N SER A 154 -2.13 -1.65 -13.50
CA SER A 154 -3.47 -2.00 -13.05
C SER A 154 -4.23 -0.77 -12.56
N THR A 155 -5.56 -0.81 -12.72
CA THR A 155 -6.47 0.22 -12.21
C THR A 155 -7.51 -0.47 -11.33
N TRP A 156 -7.64 0.01 -10.11
CA TRP A 156 -8.57 -0.51 -9.12
C TRP A 156 -9.67 0.51 -8.87
N GLN A 157 -10.92 0.04 -8.86
CA GLN A 157 -12.05 0.85 -8.42
C GLN A 157 -12.17 0.75 -6.91
N VAL A 158 -12.28 1.88 -6.22
CA VAL A 158 -12.31 1.94 -4.76
C VAL A 158 -13.58 2.62 -4.29
N THR A 159 -14.28 1.97 -3.35
CA THR A 159 -15.31 2.59 -2.53
C THR A 159 -14.86 2.49 -1.08
N ALA A 160 -14.76 3.61 -0.40
CA ALA A 160 -14.28 3.71 0.96
C ALA A 160 -15.23 4.51 1.84
N GLU A 161 -15.27 4.19 3.11
CA GLU A 161 -15.92 4.94 4.19
C GLU A 161 -14.82 5.55 5.07
N ALA A 162 -14.81 6.87 5.18
CA ALA A 162 -13.92 7.58 6.11
C ALA A 162 -14.57 7.64 7.49
N LYS A 163 -13.82 7.28 8.54
CA LYS A 163 -14.27 7.35 9.93
C LYS A 163 -13.07 7.41 10.87
N ASP A 164 -13.12 8.31 11.84
CA ASP A 164 -12.14 8.44 12.93
C ASP A 164 -10.67 8.52 12.46
N GLY A 165 -10.44 9.15 11.29
CA GLY A 165 -9.12 9.28 10.67
C GLY A 165 -8.63 8.03 9.94
N GLY A 166 -9.40 6.93 9.94
CA GLY A 166 -9.16 5.71 9.18
C GLY A 166 -10.09 5.58 7.97
N PHE A 167 -9.89 4.51 7.20
CA PHE A 167 -10.70 4.19 6.03
C PHE A 167 -10.97 2.69 5.99
N THR A 168 -12.25 2.35 5.82
CA THR A 168 -12.66 0.98 5.49
C THR A 168 -13.27 0.96 4.10
N GLY A 169 -13.13 -0.15 3.37
CA GLY A 169 -13.71 -0.16 2.03
C GLY A 169 -13.33 -1.38 1.23
N LEU A 170 -13.59 -1.29 -0.08
CA LEU A 170 -13.34 -2.33 -1.05
C LEU A 170 -12.63 -1.73 -2.27
N ALA A 171 -11.51 -2.31 -2.66
CA ALA A 171 -10.82 -2.07 -3.91
C ALA A 171 -10.98 -3.30 -4.81
N THR A 172 -11.32 -3.10 -6.08
CA THR A 172 -11.56 -4.19 -7.03
C THR A 172 -10.86 -3.95 -8.35
N THR A 173 -10.32 -5.02 -8.95
CA THR A 173 -9.82 -5.02 -10.33
C THR A 173 -10.04 -6.39 -10.97
N ARG A 174 -9.73 -6.51 -12.26
CA ARG A 174 -9.77 -7.77 -13.00
C ARG A 174 -8.46 -7.97 -13.75
N VAL A 175 -8.04 -9.23 -13.81
CA VAL A 175 -6.80 -9.65 -14.49
C VAL A 175 -7.04 -11.01 -15.17
N THR A 176 -6.10 -11.39 -16.03
CA THR A 176 -6.10 -12.73 -16.66
C THR A 176 -4.89 -13.55 -16.19
N PHE A 177 -4.92 -14.87 -16.37
CA PHE A 177 -3.74 -15.70 -16.16
C PHE A 177 -2.62 -15.31 -17.13
N GLU A 178 -2.98 -15.01 -18.39
CA GLU A 178 -2.06 -14.64 -19.44
C GLU A 178 -1.28 -13.36 -19.10
N ASP A 179 -1.93 -12.35 -18.50
CA ASP A 179 -1.27 -11.09 -18.09
C ASP A 179 -0.03 -11.33 -17.24
N PHE A 180 -0.05 -12.38 -16.42
CA PHE A 180 1.03 -12.70 -15.47
C PHE A 180 1.80 -13.97 -15.82
N GLY A 181 1.71 -14.44 -17.07
CA GLY A 181 2.42 -15.63 -17.52
C GLY A 181 2.03 -16.91 -16.78
N MET A 182 0.84 -16.92 -16.19
CA MET A 182 0.28 -18.08 -15.50
C MET A 182 -0.55 -18.93 -16.46
N THR A 183 -0.72 -20.21 -16.14
CA THR A 183 -1.61 -21.11 -16.88
C THR A 183 -2.86 -21.41 -16.07
N ALA A 184 -4.03 -21.30 -16.68
CA ALA A 184 -5.29 -21.69 -16.06
C ALA A 184 -5.23 -23.15 -15.59
N PRO A 185 -5.75 -23.47 -14.39
CA PRO A 185 -5.73 -24.82 -13.84
C PRO A 185 -6.40 -25.83 -14.76
N ARG A 186 -5.73 -26.99 -14.98
CA ARG A 186 -6.25 -28.13 -15.74
C ARG A 186 -6.22 -29.37 -14.86
N VAL A 187 -7.36 -29.71 -14.31
CA VAL A 187 -7.56 -30.94 -13.50
C VAL A 187 -8.80 -31.67 -13.96
N ALA A 188 -8.81 -32.99 -13.85
CA ALA A 188 -9.85 -33.86 -14.46
C ALA A 188 -11.30 -33.50 -14.07
N ILE A 189 -11.53 -32.94 -12.89
CA ILE A 189 -12.86 -32.54 -12.40
C ILE A 189 -13.28 -31.13 -12.81
N VAL A 190 -12.38 -30.33 -13.43
CA VAL A 190 -12.64 -28.96 -13.87
C VAL A 190 -12.69 -28.96 -15.40
N LEU A 191 -13.87 -28.73 -15.94
CA LEU A 191 -14.10 -28.70 -17.38
C LEU A 191 -13.54 -27.43 -18.01
N SER A 192 -13.69 -26.30 -17.32
CA SER A 192 -13.15 -25.02 -17.74
C SER A 192 -12.92 -24.08 -16.54
N VAL A 193 -11.96 -23.18 -16.68
CA VAL A 193 -11.73 -22.02 -15.83
C VAL A 193 -11.73 -20.81 -16.74
N GLN A 194 -12.50 -19.78 -16.39
CA GLN A 194 -12.52 -18.54 -17.18
C GLN A 194 -11.21 -17.78 -16.94
N ASP A 195 -10.63 -17.25 -18.00
CA ASP A 195 -9.47 -16.38 -17.92
C ASP A 195 -9.92 -14.94 -17.65
N ASP A 196 -10.58 -14.77 -16.52
CA ASP A 196 -11.12 -13.53 -16.02
C ASP A 196 -11.22 -13.60 -14.50
N ILE A 197 -10.19 -13.10 -13.82
CA ILE A 197 -9.99 -13.22 -12.38
C ILE A 197 -10.33 -11.88 -11.73
N GLY A 198 -11.36 -11.86 -10.89
CA GLY A 198 -11.63 -10.72 -10.02
C GLY A 198 -10.68 -10.72 -8.85
N LEU A 199 -9.97 -9.61 -8.62
CA LEU A 199 -9.18 -9.37 -7.43
C LEU A 199 -9.88 -8.33 -6.57
N GLU A 200 -9.99 -8.61 -5.27
CA GLU A 200 -10.63 -7.74 -4.30
C GLU A 200 -9.74 -7.57 -3.07
N TYR A 201 -9.68 -6.35 -2.58
CA TYR A 201 -9.10 -6.03 -1.28
C TYR A 201 -10.15 -5.30 -0.44
N GLN A 202 -10.73 -6.01 0.52
CA GLN A 202 -11.49 -5.40 1.60
C GLN A 202 -10.50 -4.88 2.61
N PHE A 203 -10.44 -3.58 2.80
CA PHE A 203 -9.42 -2.94 3.61
C PHE A 203 -9.99 -2.24 4.84
N HIS A 204 -9.14 -2.21 5.86
CA HIS A 204 -9.24 -1.32 7.01
C HIS A 204 -7.88 -0.66 7.18
N LEU A 205 -7.77 0.60 6.80
CA LEU A 205 -6.55 1.39 6.89
C LEU A 205 -6.65 2.39 8.03
N VAL A 206 -5.59 2.49 8.80
CA VAL A 206 -5.47 3.41 9.94
C VAL A 206 -4.21 4.26 9.83
N PRO A 207 -4.17 5.46 10.43
CA PRO A 207 -2.94 6.23 10.53
C PRO A 207 -1.84 5.44 11.25
N ASP A 208 -0.63 5.47 10.69
CA ASP A 208 0.55 4.84 11.32
C ASP A 208 0.99 5.65 12.54
N ALA A 209 0.69 5.16 13.73
CA ALA A 209 1.06 5.79 15.01
C ALA A 209 2.57 5.69 15.32
N SER A 210 3.35 4.91 14.57
CA SER A 210 4.75 4.60 14.88
C SER A 210 5.77 5.65 14.37
N LYS A 211 5.31 6.69 13.66
CA LYS A 211 6.17 7.73 13.06
C LYS A 211 5.63 9.14 13.34
N HIS A 212 5.81 9.59 14.56
CA HIS A 212 5.76 11.00 14.93
C HIS A 212 7.14 11.53 15.25
#